data_9426f32602b7422ce0cfdcb2e7694eda
#
_entry.id   9426f32602b7422ce0cfdcb2e7694eda
#
_cell.length_a   1.000
_cell.length_b   1.000
_cell.length_c   1.000
_cell.angle_alpha   90.00
_cell.angle_beta   90.00
_cell.angle_gamma   90.00
#
_symmetry.space_group_name_H-M   'P 1'
#
loop_
_entity.id
_entity.type
_entity.pdbx_description
1 polymer ?
#
loop_
_entity_poly.entity_id
_entity_poly.type
_entity_poly.pdbx_seq_one_letter_code
_entity_poly.pdbx_strand_id
1 'polypeptide(L)'
;MLYCTDLRATLKSVRRFVPMQQIKWLWSIMDASLRKKHIAALVISAVTSVMLLINPALTAVLVDEVIMAGNTEPLLRILMLMLGFKLLREGLRYGMVVTLEKSSQNVVYNLRTRLFEKLQYQDMRFFDQNRTGDLMTRLSADIDWCRYFLSYIDYVAMDSLVMFLSTTVYFFFVNWQLALTLILVTPFLTVITKLYSSRVRPLFIDMRDK
;
A
#
# COMPACT_ATOMS: atom_id res chain seq x y z
N MET A 1 2.40 -20.27 26.96
CA MET A 1 1.12 -20.79 26.45
C MET A 1 0.03 -19.72 26.27
N LEU A 2 0.09 -18.57 26.91
CA LEU A 2 -0.88 -17.45 26.81
C LEU A 2 -0.67 -16.50 25.61
N TYR A 3 0.51 -16.51 24.99
CA TYR A 3 0.83 -15.68 23.81
C TYR A 3 0.11 -16.09 22.52
N CYS A 4 -0.31 -17.35 22.40
CA CYS A 4 -0.98 -17.87 21.20
C CYS A 4 -2.47 -17.53 21.11
N THR A 5 -3.14 -17.33 22.23
CA THR A 5 -4.57 -16.97 22.24
C THR A 5 -4.81 -15.51 21.84
N ASP A 6 -3.90 -14.61 22.20
CA ASP A 6 -4.02 -13.18 21.90
C ASP A 6 -3.65 -12.86 20.44
N LEU A 7 -2.69 -13.60 19.86
CA LEU A 7 -2.39 -13.52 18.42
C LEU A 7 -3.55 -14.04 17.56
N ARG A 8 -4.33 -15.04 18.04
CA ARG A 8 -5.57 -15.47 17.39
C ARG A 8 -6.66 -14.39 17.46
N ALA A 9 -6.75 -13.67 18.56
CA ALA A 9 -7.67 -12.55 18.70
C ALA A 9 -7.24 -11.35 17.84
N THR A 10 -5.95 -11.05 17.79
CA THR A 10 -5.37 -9.98 16.95
C THR A 10 -5.46 -10.34 15.47
N LEU A 11 -5.18 -11.59 15.08
CA LEU A 11 -5.36 -12.08 13.70
C LEU A 11 -6.85 -12.24 13.33
N LYS A 12 -7.74 -12.53 14.29
CA LYS A 12 -9.19 -12.46 14.07
C LYS A 12 -9.70 -11.03 13.94
N SER A 13 -9.05 -10.05 14.58
CA SER A 13 -9.38 -8.62 14.42
C SER A 13 -8.87 -8.07 13.08
N VAL A 14 -7.73 -8.54 12.59
CA VAL A 14 -7.23 -8.28 11.22
C VAL A 14 -8.11 -8.98 10.16
N ARG A 15 -8.81 -10.06 10.52
CA ARG A 15 -9.78 -10.75 9.67
C ARG A 15 -11.15 -10.08 9.60
N ARG A 16 -11.50 -9.26 10.58
CA ARG A 16 -12.52 -8.24 10.38
C ARG A 16 -11.85 -7.13 9.60
N PHE A 17 -12.18 -7.00 8.31
CA PHE A 17 -12.10 -5.77 7.56
C PHE A 17 -11.85 -4.61 8.52
N VAL A 18 -10.76 -3.87 8.32
CA VAL A 18 -10.55 -2.63 9.09
C VAL A 18 -11.89 -1.91 9.00
N PRO A 19 -12.70 -1.88 10.04
CA PRO A 19 -14.04 -1.32 9.91
C PRO A 19 -13.84 0.13 9.50
N MET A 20 -14.63 0.62 8.56
CA MET A 20 -14.53 2.01 8.05
C MET A 20 -14.48 3.04 9.19
N GLN A 21 -14.97 2.69 10.37
CA GLN A 21 -14.86 3.48 11.59
C GLN A 21 -13.41 3.64 12.08
N GLN A 22 -12.57 2.63 11.96
CA GLN A 22 -11.15 2.73 12.38
C GLN A 22 -10.34 3.60 11.42
N ILE A 23 -10.63 3.52 10.13
CA ILE A 23 -10.01 4.42 9.13
C ILE A 23 -10.44 5.87 9.41
N LYS A 24 -11.74 6.11 9.63
CA LYS A 24 -12.25 7.44 9.98
C LYS A 24 -11.63 7.98 11.27
N TRP A 25 -11.40 7.11 12.25
CA TRP A 25 -10.74 7.48 13.50
C TRP A 25 -9.28 7.85 13.29
N LEU A 26 -8.51 7.07 12.51
CA LEU A 26 -7.13 7.41 12.14
C LEU A 26 -7.06 8.75 11.41
N TRP A 27 -7.98 8.97 10.46
CA TRP A 27 -8.09 10.24 9.76
C TRP A 27 -8.46 11.41 10.67
N SER A 28 -9.23 11.18 11.74
CA SER A 28 -9.57 12.23 12.71
C SER A 28 -8.40 12.67 13.59
N ILE A 29 -7.40 11.81 13.77
CA ILE A 29 -6.17 12.11 14.53
C ILE A 29 -5.21 12.97 13.71
N MET A 30 -5.29 12.90 12.39
CA MET A 30 -4.46 13.72 11.49
C MET A 30 -4.93 15.17 11.50
N ASP A 31 -4.00 16.10 11.66
CA ASP A 31 -4.26 17.53 11.48
C ASP A 31 -4.69 17.84 10.03
N ALA A 32 -5.49 18.89 9.86
CA ALA A 32 -6.00 19.29 8.54
C ALA A 32 -4.89 19.51 7.50
N SER A 33 -3.73 20.05 7.91
CA SER A 33 -2.55 20.24 7.07
C SER A 33 -1.95 18.90 6.62
N LEU A 34 -1.84 17.94 7.54
CA LEU A 34 -1.32 16.59 7.26
C LEU A 34 -2.25 15.80 6.34
N ARG A 35 -3.57 15.92 6.53
CA ARG A 35 -4.56 15.30 5.62
C ARG A 35 -4.42 15.79 4.20
N LYS A 36 -4.26 17.11 4.00
CA LYS A 36 -4.05 17.67 2.65
C LYS A 36 -2.78 17.14 2.00
N LYS A 37 -1.68 17.06 2.74
CA LYS A 37 -0.41 16.49 2.24
C LYS A 37 -0.53 15.01 1.91
N HIS A 38 -1.24 14.25 2.75
CA HIS A 38 -1.48 12.83 2.53
C HIS A 38 -2.33 12.58 1.27
N ILE A 39 -3.42 13.33 1.11
CA ILE A 39 -4.25 13.27 -0.10
C ILE A 39 -3.44 13.68 -1.35
N ALA A 40 -2.65 14.74 -1.26
CA ALA A 40 -1.78 15.15 -2.37
C ALA A 40 -0.79 14.04 -2.75
N ALA A 41 -0.20 13.35 -1.77
CA ALA A 41 0.68 12.21 -2.02
C ALA A 41 -0.06 11.04 -2.70
N LEU A 42 -1.31 10.73 -2.31
CA LEU A 42 -2.13 9.72 -2.99
C LEU A 42 -2.49 10.12 -4.42
N VAL A 43 -2.76 11.41 -4.67
CA VAL A 43 -2.99 11.91 -6.04
C VAL A 43 -1.72 11.77 -6.90
N ILE A 44 -0.55 12.11 -6.34
CA ILE A 44 0.75 11.91 -7.02
C ILE A 44 0.98 10.41 -7.30
N SER A 45 0.62 9.51 -6.37
CA SER A 45 0.64 8.07 -6.60
C SER A 45 -0.18 7.68 -7.82
N ALA A 46 -1.43 8.16 -7.92
CA ALA A 46 -2.28 7.89 -9.07
C ALA A 46 -1.65 8.37 -10.40
N VAL A 47 -1.08 9.57 -10.40
CA VAL A 47 -0.39 10.12 -11.58
C VAL A 47 0.82 9.25 -11.95
N THR A 48 1.66 8.87 -10.99
CA THR A 48 2.84 8.03 -11.25
C THR A 48 2.47 6.62 -11.72
N SER A 49 1.32 6.09 -11.31
CA SER A 49 0.80 4.81 -11.79
C SER A 49 0.38 4.88 -13.26
N VAL A 50 -0.30 5.95 -13.66
CA VAL A 50 -0.64 6.17 -15.08
C VAL A 50 0.62 6.37 -15.93
N MET A 51 1.61 7.11 -15.43
CA MET A 51 2.89 7.31 -16.14
C MET A 51 3.64 6.01 -16.42
N LEU A 52 3.36 4.93 -15.66
CA LEU A 52 3.97 3.62 -15.92
C LEU A 52 3.62 3.07 -17.31
N LEU A 53 2.46 3.42 -17.85
CA LEU A 53 2.01 2.96 -19.18
C LEU A 53 2.78 3.62 -20.35
N ILE A 54 3.48 4.72 -20.09
CA ILE A 54 4.27 5.41 -21.13
C ILE A 54 5.43 4.53 -21.60
N ASN A 55 6.07 3.78 -20.70
CA ASN A 55 7.20 2.93 -21.08
C ASN A 55 6.82 1.80 -22.06
N PRO A 56 5.77 0.98 -21.83
CA PRO A 56 5.30 0.00 -22.81
C PRO A 56 4.90 0.63 -24.14
N ALA A 57 4.24 1.80 -24.11
CA ALA A 57 3.85 2.51 -25.33
C ALA A 57 5.08 2.96 -26.15
N LEU A 58 6.07 3.58 -25.49
CA LEU A 58 7.33 3.95 -26.16
C LEU A 58 8.13 2.73 -26.62
N THR A 59 8.07 1.61 -25.89
CA THR A 59 8.71 0.36 -26.31
C THR A 59 8.07 -0.19 -27.57
N ALA A 60 6.75 -0.12 -27.70
CA ALA A 60 6.05 -0.51 -28.94
C ALA A 60 6.51 0.32 -30.14
N VAL A 61 6.58 1.66 -29.99
CA VAL A 61 7.09 2.56 -31.04
C VAL A 61 8.55 2.23 -31.40
N LEU A 62 9.38 1.95 -30.38
CA LEU A 62 10.79 1.56 -30.61
C LEU A 62 10.91 0.27 -31.42
N VAL A 63 10.08 -0.73 -31.11
CA VAL A 63 10.06 -2.00 -31.85
C VAL A 63 9.61 -1.78 -33.29
N ASP A 64 8.52 -1.05 -33.49
CA ASP A 64 7.93 -0.85 -34.81
C ASP A 64 8.81 0.01 -35.73
N GLU A 65 9.28 1.16 -35.23
CA GLU A 65 10.05 2.12 -36.07
C GLU A 65 11.53 1.77 -36.20
N VAL A 66 12.16 1.22 -35.15
CA VAL A 66 13.61 0.98 -35.16
C VAL A 66 13.92 -0.46 -35.58
N ILE A 67 13.24 -1.46 -34.97
CA ILE A 67 13.57 -2.87 -35.21
C ILE A 67 12.91 -3.38 -36.50
N MET A 68 11.61 -3.13 -36.67
CA MET A 68 10.86 -3.65 -37.82
C MET A 68 11.09 -2.85 -39.08
N ALA A 69 11.13 -1.52 -39.00
CA ALA A 69 11.40 -0.63 -40.13
C ALA A 69 12.89 -0.47 -40.46
N GLY A 70 13.81 -0.90 -39.56
CA GLY A 70 15.26 -0.78 -39.73
C GLY A 70 15.77 0.65 -39.66
N ASN A 71 14.97 1.60 -39.16
CA ASN A 71 15.36 3.01 -39.08
C ASN A 71 16.01 3.34 -37.75
N THR A 72 17.30 3.57 -37.74
CA THR A 72 18.06 3.86 -36.50
C THR A 72 18.03 5.35 -36.10
N GLU A 73 17.52 6.25 -36.94
CA GLU A 73 17.51 7.68 -36.69
C GLU A 73 16.73 8.07 -35.41
N PRO A 74 15.52 7.53 -35.12
CA PRO A 74 14.78 7.91 -33.92
C PRO A 74 15.25 7.20 -32.64
N LEU A 75 16.15 6.22 -32.72
CA LEU A 75 16.58 5.39 -31.60
C LEU A 75 17.01 6.22 -30.37
N LEU A 76 17.96 7.14 -30.58
CA LEU A 76 18.49 7.95 -29.48
C LEU A 76 17.41 8.84 -28.85
N ARG A 77 16.53 9.42 -29.68
CA ARG A 77 15.42 10.26 -29.21
C ARG A 77 14.44 9.48 -28.34
N ILE A 78 14.03 8.29 -28.78
CA ILE A 78 13.11 7.44 -28.03
C ILE A 78 13.73 7.02 -26.70
N LEU A 79 15.02 6.59 -26.69
CA LEU A 79 15.72 6.22 -25.47
C LEU A 79 15.83 7.38 -24.48
N MET A 80 16.13 8.59 -24.96
CA MET A 80 16.19 9.78 -24.11
C MET A 80 14.83 10.16 -23.54
N LEU A 81 13.76 10.01 -24.32
CA LEU A 81 12.37 10.21 -23.83
C LEU A 81 12.01 9.18 -22.76
N MET A 82 12.30 7.89 -22.99
CA MET A 82 12.07 6.83 -22.01
C MET A 82 12.81 7.10 -20.70
N LEU A 83 14.10 7.46 -20.80
CA LEU A 83 14.92 7.80 -19.63
C LEU A 83 14.36 9.03 -18.89
N GLY A 84 14.03 10.09 -19.62
CA GLY A 84 13.47 11.32 -19.06
C GLY A 84 12.16 11.08 -18.30
N PHE A 85 11.21 10.36 -18.91
CA PHE A 85 9.94 10.01 -18.25
C PHE A 85 10.16 9.10 -17.04
N LYS A 86 11.09 8.16 -17.09
CA LYS A 86 11.43 7.29 -15.96
C LYS A 86 12.02 8.07 -14.80
N LEU A 87 12.98 8.96 -15.07
CA LEU A 87 13.59 9.81 -14.03
C LEU A 87 12.56 10.75 -13.39
N LEU A 88 11.72 11.38 -14.21
CA LEU A 88 10.62 12.24 -13.72
C LEU A 88 9.66 11.46 -12.81
N ARG A 89 9.24 10.28 -13.25
CA ARG A 89 8.35 9.41 -12.49
C ARG A 89 8.95 8.99 -11.14
N GLU A 90 10.21 8.54 -11.14
CA GLU A 90 10.87 8.12 -9.90
C GLU A 90 11.12 9.29 -8.95
N GLY A 91 11.40 10.49 -9.47
CA GLY A 91 11.49 11.71 -8.67
C GLY A 91 10.17 12.06 -7.99
N LEU A 92 9.05 12.01 -8.71
CA LEU A 92 7.71 12.22 -8.15
C LEU A 92 7.36 11.16 -7.11
N ARG A 93 7.68 9.89 -7.39
CA ARG A 93 7.47 8.76 -6.48
C ARG A 93 8.26 8.92 -5.18
N TYR A 94 9.50 9.34 -5.27
CA TYR A 94 10.32 9.62 -4.10
C TYR A 94 9.68 10.70 -3.20
N GLY A 95 9.28 11.82 -3.78
CA GLY A 95 8.59 12.89 -3.06
C GLY A 95 7.29 12.42 -2.39
N MET A 96 6.51 11.59 -3.09
CA MET A 96 5.29 10.97 -2.56
C MET A 96 5.58 10.08 -1.36
N VAL A 97 6.52 9.13 -1.49
CA VAL A 97 6.87 8.17 -0.40
C VAL A 97 7.35 8.91 0.84
N VAL A 98 8.23 9.90 0.67
CA VAL A 98 8.72 10.73 1.78
C VAL A 98 7.59 11.49 2.46
N THR A 99 6.62 11.99 1.70
CA THR A 99 5.47 12.71 2.24
C THR A 99 4.53 11.79 3.02
N LEU A 100 4.26 10.59 2.51
CA LEU A 100 3.45 9.58 3.21
C LEU A 100 4.14 9.13 4.49
N GLU A 101 5.45 8.83 4.45
CA GLU A 101 6.20 8.40 5.61
C GLU A 101 6.24 9.51 6.69
N LYS A 102 6.51 10.76 6.33
CA LYS A 102 6.43 11.89 7.27
C LYS A 102 5.04 12.05 7.88
N SER A 103 3.99 11.88 7.09
CA SER A 103 2.62 11.98 7.59
C SER A 103 2.29 10.84 8.56
N SER A 104 2.69 9.61 8.26
CA SER A 104 2.47 8.46 9.13
C SER A 104 3.26 8.57 10.45
N GLN A 105 4.51 9.04 10.41
CA GLN A 105 5.33 9.27 11.60
C GLN A 105 4.74 10.34 12.53
N ASN A 106 4.14 11.40 11.99
CA ASN A 106 3.43 12.39 12.79
C ASN A 106 2.21 11.80 13.52
N VAL A 107 1.45 10.93 12.84
CA VAL A 107 0.32 10.23 13.48
C VAL A 107 0.80 9.33 14.60
N VAL A 108 1.89 8.58 14.38
CA VAL A 108 2.53 7.73 15.39
C VAL A 108 2.96 8.54 16.60
N TYR A 109 3.63 9.65 16.37
CA TYR A 109 4.06 10.55 17.44
C TYR A 109 2.86 11.03 18.30
N ASN A 110 1.81 11.53 17.64
CA ASN A 110 0.61 12.00 18.33
C ASN A 110 -0.11 10.86 19.09
N LEU A 111 -0.14 9.66 18.52
CA LEU A 111 -0.72 8.49 19.18
C LEU A 111 0.08 8.09 20.42
N ARG A 112 1.42 8.02 20.30
CA ARG A 112 2.29 7.67 21.42
C ARG A 112 2.15 8.67 22.56
N THR A 113 2.18 9.97 22.25
CA THR A 113 2.02 11.03 23.26
C THR A 113 0.68 10.91 24.00
N ARG A 114 -0.43 10.80 23.27
CA ARG A 114 -1.78 10.66 23.88
C ARG A 114 -1.94 9.38 24.70
N LEU A 115 -1.34 8.28 24.26
CA LEU A 115 -1.40 7.01 25.00
C LEU A 115 -0.53 7.07 26.26
N PHE A 116 0.65 7.66 26.15
CA PHE A 116 1.55 7.84 27.29
C PHE A 116 0.94 8.75 28.36
N GLU A 117 0.37 9.89 27.96
CA GLU A 117 -0.40 10.75 28.85
C GLU A 117 -1.51 9.99 29.58
N LYS A 118 -2.34 9.25 28.83
CA LYS A 118 -3.41 8.43 29.42
C LYS A 118 -2.90 7.39 30.43
N LEU A 119 -1.75 6.77 30.15
CA LEU A 119 -1.15 5.82 31.08
C LEU A 119 -0.68 6.48 32.36
N GLN A 120 -0.11 7.68 32.30
CA GLN A 120 0.32 8.42 33.49
C GLN A 120 -0.83 8.80 34.43
N TYR A 121 -2.05 8.93 33.90
CA TYR A 121 -3.24 9.23 34.71
C TYR A 121 -3.96 7.98 35.24
N GLN A 122 -3.41 6.75 35.03
CA GLN A 122 -4.03 5.54 35.55
C GLN A 122 -3.64 5.27 37.00
N ASP A 123 -4.57 4.69 37.77
CA ASP A 123 -4.36 4.27 39.16
C ASP A 123 -3.39 3.07 39.23
N MET A 124 -2.75 2.89 40.39
CA MET A 124 -1.86 1.74 40.66
C MET A 124 -2.59 0.40 40.47
N ARG A 125 -3.87 0.31 40.74
CA ARG A 125 -4.70 -0.89 40.51
C ARG A 125 -4.72 -1.32 39.03
N PHE A 126 -4.63 -0.36 38.10
CA PHE A 126 -4.55 -0.64 36.69
C PHE A 126 -3.25 -1.36 36.35
N PHE A 127 -2.14 -0.94 36.93
CA PHE A 127 -0.81 -1.54 36.73
C PHE A 127 -0.67 -2.90 37.41
N ASP A 128 -1.35 -3.12 38.54
CA ASP A 128 -1.40 -4.42 39.20
C ASP A 128 -2.20 -5.46 38.39
N GLN A 129 -3.22 -5.03 37.64
CA GLN A 129 -4.06 -5.89 36.82
C GLN A 129 -3.51 -6.12 35.42
N ASN A 130 -2.65 -5.24 34.92
CA ASN A 130 -2.11 -5.29 33.56
C ASN A 130 -0.58 -5.43 33.61
N ARG A 131 -0.07 -6.46 32.96
CA ARG A 131 1.39 -6.65 32.88
C ARG A 131 2.02 -5.51 32.09
N THR A 132 3.04 -4.87 32.64
CA THR A 132 3.79 -3.76 31.99
C THR A 132 4.33 -4.15 30.62
N GLY A 133 4.75 -5.42 30.43
CA GLY A 133 5.19 -5.94 29.14
C GLY A 133 4.10 -5.96 28.06
N ASP A 134 2.85 -6.29 28.41
CA ASP A 134 1.72 -6.28 27.47
C ASP A 134 1.37 -4.84 27.06
N LEU A 135 1.43 -3.91 28.01
CA LEU A 135 1.21 -2.48 27.72
C LEU A 135 2.29 -1.93 26.79
N MET A 136 3.56 -2.28 27.02
CA MET A 136 4.67 -1.86 26.15
C MET A 136 4.58 -2.48 24.76
N THR A 137 4.16 -3.74 24.64
CA THR A 137 3.96 -4.39 23.34
C THR A 137 2.84 -3.70 22.54
N ARG A 138 1.73 -3.34 23.19
CA ARG A 138 0.64 -2.59 22.54
C ARG A 138 1.07 -1.19 22.12
N LEU A 139 1.82 -0.48 22.97
CA LEU A 139 2.39 0.84 22.66
C LEU A 139 3.38 0.84 21.50
N SER A 140 4.03 -0.28 21.25
CA SER A 140 5.01 -0.40 20.15
C SER A 140 4.38 -1.05 18.91
N ALA A 141 3.95 -2.30 19.01
CA ALA A 141 3.53 -3.09 17.86
C ALA A 141 2.23 -2.59 17.21
N ASP A 142 1.21 -2.23 18.02
CA ASP A 142 -0.08 -1.78 17.47
C ASP A 142 0.05 -0.41 16.81
N ILE A 143 0.89 0.45 17.37
CA ILE A 143 1.17 1.78 16.77
C ILE A 143 1.99 1.64 15.49
N ASP A 144 2.97 0.74 15.44
CA ASP A 144 3.73 0.49 14.21
C ASP A 144 2.85 -0.10 13.10
N TRP A 145 1.82 -0.85 13.45
CA TRP A 145 0.79 -1.27 12.50
C TRP A 145 0.00 -0.09 11.93
N CYS A 146 -0.39 0.88 12.74
CA CYS A 146 -1.03 2.11 12.26
C CYS A 146 -0.12 2.88 11.29
N ARG A 147 1.19 2.96 11.59
CA ARG A 147 2.18 3.55 10.70
C ARG A 147 2.23 2.81 9.35
N TYR A 148 2.38 1.49 9.40
CA TYR A 148 2.46 0.66 8.20
C TYR A 148 1.20 0.77 7.34
N PHE A 149 0.04 0.85 7.97
CA PHE A 149 -1.22 1.06 7.26
C PHE A 149 -1.21 2.39 6.49
N LEU A 150 -0.88 3.50 7.16
CA LEU A 150 -0.91 4.84 6.57
C LEU A 150 0.22 5.10 5.55
N SER A 151 1.40 4.50 5.75
CA SER A 151 2.55 4.73 4.86
C SER A 151 2.59 3.79 3.67
N TYR A 152 2.01 2.58 3.79
CA TYR A 152 2.20 1.54 2.79
C TYR A 152 0.90 0.94 2.26
N ILE A 153 0.00 0.44 3.13
CA ILE A 153 -1.20 -0.29 2.68
C ILE A 153 -2.13 0.62 1.91
N ASP A 154 -2.35 1.84 2.41
CA ASP A 154 -3.23 2.84 1.79
C ASP A 154 -2.74 3.20 0.38
N TYR A 155 -1.46 3.52 0.27
CA TYR A 155 -0.83 3.84 -1.00
C TYR A 155 -0.84 2.65 -1.98
N VAL A 156 -0.48 1.42 -1.53
CA VAL A 156 -0.44 0.23 -2.39
C VAL A 156 -1.83 -0.13 -2.90
N ALA A 157 -2.87 0.01 -2.06
CA ALA A 157 -4.24 -0.24 -2.47
C ALA A 157 -4.69 0.75 -3.57
N MET A 158 -4.37 2.03 -3.40
CA MET A 158 -4.67 3.08 -4.39
C MET A 158 -3.88 2.86 -5.70
N ASP A 159 -2.57 2.63 -5.59
CA ASP A 159 -1.66 2.38 -6.72
C ASP A 159 -2.13 1.18 -7.54
N SER A 160 -2.45 0.06 -6.89
CA SER A 160 -2.95 -1.16 -7.56
C SER A 160 -4.28 -0.93 -8.26
N LEU A 161 -5.20 -0.19 -7.63
CA LEU A 161 -6.50 0.11 -8.22
C LEU A 161 -6.35 0.99 -9.47
N VAL A 162 -5.59 2.08 -9.36
CA VAL A 162 -5.36 3.00 -10.48
C VAL A 162 -4.60 2.30 -11.60
N MET A 163 -3.59 1.50 -11.28
CA MET A 163 -2.83 0.72 -12.25
C MET A 163 -3.74 -0.27 -13.00
N PHE A 164 -4.59 -1.00 -12.29
CA PHE A 164 -5.53 -1.94 -12.91
C PHE A 164 -6.50 -1.24 -13.86
N LEU A 165 -7.09 -0.13 -13.41
CA LEU A 165 -8.03 0.65 -14.22
C LEU A 165 -7.35 1.25 -15.45
N SER A 166 -6.21 1.89 -15.28
CA SER A 166 -5.48 2.53 -16.37
C SER A 166 -4.97 1.51 -17.40
N THR A 167 -4.48 0.36 -16.95
CA THR A 167 -4.05 -0.73 -17.84
C THR A 167 -5.23 -1.31 -18.60
N THR A 168 -6.38 -1.52 -17.95
CA THR A 168 -7.59 -2.00 -18.61
C THR A 168 -8.06 -1.03 -19.68
N VAL A 169 -8.10 0.27 -19.36
CA VAL A 169 -8.47 1.32 -20.32
C VAL A 169 -7.48 1.35 -21.50
N TYR A 170 -6.17 1.28 -21.24
CA TYR A 170 -5.15 1.26 -22.26
C TYR A 170 -5.35 0.07 -23.24
N PHE A 171 -5.55 -1.13 -22.70
CA PHE A 171 -5.81 -2.30 -23.55
C PHE A 171 -7.13 -2.22 -24.33
N PHE A 172 -8.12 -1.53 -23.80
CA PHE A 172 -9.37 -1.31 -24.52
C PHE A 172 -9.17 -0.50 -25.81
N PHE A 173 -8.22 0.46 -25.80
CA PHE A 173 -7.86 1.24 -26.99
C PHE A 173 -6.95 0.47 -27.96
N VAL A 174 -6.05 -0.38 -27.45
CA VAL A 174 -5.13 -1.16 -28.29
C VAL A 174 -5.83 -2.39 -28.89
N ASN A 175 -6.49 -3.16 -28.05
CA ASN A 175 -7.23 -4.36 -28.47
C ASN A 175 -8.27 -4.74 -27.40
N TRP A 176 -9.54 -4.58 -27.73
CA TRP A 176 -10.65 -4.86 -26.82
C TRP A 176 -10.71 -6.33 -26.35
N GLN A 177 -10.25 -7.28 -27.17
CA GLN A 177 -10.21 -8.71 -26.82
C GLN A 177 -9.22 -8.97 -25.68
N LEU A 178 -8.05 -8.28 -25.69
CA LEU A 178 -7.07 -8.35 -24.62
C LEU A 178 -7.62 -7.75 -23.33
N ALA A 179 -8.32 -6.62 -23.40
CA ALA A 179 -8.98 -6.01 -22.24
C ALA A 179 -10.01 -6.95 -21.61
N LEU A 180 -10.83 -7.61 -22.42
CA LEU A 180 -11.81 -8.59 -21.96
C LEU A 180 -11.15 -9.79 -21.28
N THR A 181 -10.07 -10.31 -21.84
CA THR A 181 -9.28 -11.40 -21.25
C THR A 181 -8.73 -11.00 -19.88
N LEU A 182 -8.19 -9.80 -19.75
CA LEU A 182 -7.67 -9.27 -18.49
C LEU A 182 -8.76 -9.20 -17.40
N ILE A 183 -9.94 -8.65 -17.75
CA ILE A 183 -11.08 -8.53 -16.85
C ILE A 183 -11.59 -9.91 -16.41
N LEU A 184 -11.60 -10.89 -17.30
CA LEU A 184 -12.11 -12.24 -17.02
C LEU A 184 -11.11 -13.06 -16.19
N VAL A 185 -9.82 -12.92 -16.42
CA VAL A 185 -8.76 -13.66 -15.72
C VAL A 185 -8.58 -13.12 -14.27
N THR A 186 -8.75 -11.82 -14.06
CA THR A 186 -8.54 -11.21 -12.74
C THR A 186 -9.40 -11.80 -11.62
N PRO A 187 -10.74 -11.96 -11.74
CA PRO A 187 -11.54 -12.58 -10.70
C PRO A 187 -11.18 -14.06 -10.49
N PHE A 188 -10.83 -14.79 -11.55
CA PHE A 188 -10.38 -16.18 -11.47
C PHE A 188 -9.10 -16.31 -10.63
N LEU A 189 -8.09 -15.48 -10.89
CA LEU A 189 -6.87 -15.42 -10.09
C LEU A 189 -7.16 -15.03 -8.64
N THR A 190 -8.09 -14.10 -8.42
CA THR A 190 -8.49 -13.68 -7.06
C THR A 190 -9.11 -14.84 -6.28
N VAL A 191 -9.96 -15.65 -6.91
CA VAL A 191 -10.56 -16.83 -6.29
C VAL A 191 -9.50 -17.88 -5.97
N ILE A 192 -8.61 -18.19 -6.92
CA ILE A 192 -7.50 -19.13 -6.70
C ILE A 192 -6.63 -18.68 -5.53
N THR A 193 -6.24 -17.41 -5.51
CA THR A 193 -5.41 -16.85 -4.44
C THR A 193 -6.09 -16.95 -3.08
N LYS A 194 -7.40 -16.70 -3.00
CA LYS A 194 -8.17 -16.87 -1.75
C LYS A 194 -8.23 -18.33 -1.32
N LEU A 195 -8.49 -19.26 -2.22
CA LEU A 195 -8.52 -20.68 -1.92
C LEU A 195 -7.15 -21.19 -1.46
N TYR A 196 -6.09 -20.82 -2.17
CA TYR A 196 -4.72 -21.16 -1.81
C TYR A 196 -4.34 -20.60 -0.43
N SER A 197 -4.57 -19.31 -0.21
CA SER A 197 -4.29 -18.62 1.05
C SER A 197 -5.03 -19.26 2.23
N SER A 198 -6.28 -19.69 2.04
CA SER A 198 -7.07 -20.34 3.10
C SER A 198 -6.52 -21.73 3.49
N ARG A 199 -5.88 -22.44 2.57
CA ARG A 199 -5.28 -23.75 2.84
C ARG A 199 -3.86 -23.66 3.39
N VAL A 200 -3.06 -22.74 2.90
CA VAL A 200 -1.64 -22.62 3.28
C VAL A 200 -1.47 -21.93 4.63
N ARG A 201 -2.34 -20.97 4.94
CA ARG A 201 -2.27 -20.21 6.19
C ARG A 201 -2.28 -21.05 7.47
N PRO A 202 -3.13 -22.09 7.65
CA PRO A 202 -3.08 -22.95 8.84
C PRO A 202 -1.77 -23.72 8.94
N LEU A 203 -1.18 -24.16 7.81
CA LEU A 203 0.10 -24.89 7.79
C LEU A 203 1.26 -24.02 8.30
N PHE A 204 1.29 -22.73 7.92
CA PHE A 204 2.29 -21.79 8.44
C PHE A 204 2.14 -21.53 9.94
N ILE A 205 0.92 -21.56 10.46
CA ILE A 205 0.67 -21.39 11.90
C ILE A 205 1.18 -22.62 12.66
N ASP A 206 0.91 -23.83 12.17
CA ASP A 206 1.38 -25.07 12.80
C ASP A 206 2.91 -25.22 12.79
N MET A 207 3.59 -24.73 11.73
CA MET A 207 5.07 -24.75 11.68
C MET A 207 5.70 -23.71 12.62
N ARG A 208 4.99 -22.65 12.96
CA ARG A 208 5.48 -21.60 13.86
C ARG A 208 5.28 -21.96 15.34
N ASP A 209 4.32 -22.84 15.63
CA ASP A 209 3.98 -23.29 16.99
C ASP A 209 4.78 -24.54 17.41
N LYS A 210 5.63 -25.08 16.51
CA LYS A 210 6.62 -26.15 16.77
C LYS A 210 8.02 -25.57 16.92
#